data_0889b2685c3a5921878e9b1bb54421d5
#
_entry.id   0889b2685c3a5921878e9b1bb54421d5
#
_cell.length_a   1.000
_cell.length_b   1.000
_cell.length_c   1.000
_cell.angle_alpha   90.00
_cell.angle_beta   90.00
_cell.angle_gamma   90.00
#
_symmetry.space_group_name_H-M   'P 1'
#
loop_
_entity.id
_entity.type
_entity.pdbx_description
1 polymer ?
#
loop_
_entity_poly.entity_id
_entity_poly.type
_entity_poly.pdbx_seq_one_letter_code
_entity_poly.pdbx_strand_id
1 'polypeptide(L)'
;MLGATGARGLGLIIGGRVLAGFGVGGASMVVPIYISELAPPAIRGRLVGIYELGWQLGGLVGFWINYGISETLKPSHTQWLIPFAVQLIPAGLLAVGSLWLKESPRWLLSKGRRNEALKNLTWIRNLPLDHIYMVEEVAFLDAALEEQRSTIGLGFWKPFQAVAKDRKIQWRFFLGGMLFLWQNGSGINAINYYSPTVFKSIGIQGTNTSFLTTGIFGVVKTALTFVWLLFLIDKLGRRRLLMIGAAGGSACMWFIGAYIKVANTAHNVNKSSNLSSGGIAAIFFFYLWTAFYTPSWNGTPWVINSEMFDANTRALGQVSASANNWFWNFIISRFTPQMFNAMEYGVYFFFASLMIFSVVFVFFLVPETKSIPLESMDRLFAIKPPRKANKTVLEEIRQEDEEFRRAAEDAGLSAEKTKVGTSYVEDVQA
;
A
#
# COMPACT_ATOMS: atom_id res chain seq x y z
N MET A 1 8.12 23.12 -10.38
CA MET A 1 6.78 23.66 -10.64
C MET A 1 6.78 25.15 -10.95
N LEU A 2 7.41 26.02 -10.14
CA LEU A 2 7.51 27.45 -10.46
C LEU A 2 8.09 27.74 -11.86
N GLY A 3 9.05 26.93 -12.33
CA GLY A 3 9.59 27.01 -13.68
C GLY A 3 8.60 26.66 -14.81
N ALA A 4 7.57 25.88 -14.54
CA ALA A 4 6.57 25.51 -15.54
C ALA A 4 5.55 26.62 -15.80
N THR A 5 5.33 27.51 -14.85
CA THR A 5 4.35 28.60 -14.93
C THR A 5 4.77 29.77 -15.82
N GLY A 6 6.08 29.93 -16.03
CA GLY A 6 6.66 30.94 -16.92
C GLY A 6 7.45 30.36 -18.08
N ALA A 7 7.46 29.05 -18.25
CA ALA A 7 8.36 28.38 -19.16
C ALA A 7 7.96 28.48 -20.62
N ARG A 8 8.82 29.00 -21.40
CA ARG A 8 8.85 28.86 -22.85
C ARG A 8 9.48 27.50 -23.20
N GLY A 9 8.78 26.37 -22.94
CA GLY A 9 9.29 25.11 -23.44
C GLY A 9 8.95 23.87 -22.61
N LEU A 10 8.75 22.76 -23.32
CA LEU A 10 8.48 21.41 -22.81
C LEU A 10 9.57 20.92 -21.84
N GLY A 11 10.83 21.35 -22.05
CA GLY A 11 11.97 20.91 -21.24
C GLY A 11 11.88 21.32 -19.77
N LEU A 12 11.35 22.51 -19.46
CA LEU A 12 11.19 22.96 -18.07
C LEU A 12 10.06 22.21 -17.35
N ILE A 13 8.98 21.87 -18.08
CA ILE A 13 7.91 21.04 -17.51
C ILE A 13 8.45 19.64 -17.19
N ILE A 14 9.18 19.02 -18.11
CA ILE A 14 9.80 17.70 -17.91
C ILE A 14 10.78 17.75 -16.74
N GLY A 15 11.68 18.72 -16.70
CA GLY A 15 12.64 18.89 -15.60
C GLY A 15 11.96 19.09 -14.25
N GLY A 16 10.93 19.93 -14.18
CA GLY A 16 10.13 20.13 -12.97
C GLY A 16 9.39 18.85 -12.53
N ARG A 17 8.89 18.04 -13.48
CA ARG A 17 8.28 16.75 -13.16
C ARG A 17 9.27 15.72 -12.65
N VAL A 18 10.50 15.69 -13.18
CA VAL A 18 11.56 14.82 -12.68
C VAL A 18 11.91 15.17 -11.22
N LEU A 19 12.11 16.45 -10.92
CA LEU A 19 12.38 16.90 -9.54
C LEU A 19 11.20 16.58 -8.59
N ALA A 20 9.97 16.84 -9.01
CA ALA A 20 8.79 16.46 -8.24
C ALA A 20 8.71 14.95 -8.01
N GLY A 21 9.08 14.15 -9.02
CA GLY A 21 9.16 12.69 -8.92
C GLY A 21 10.14 12.21 -7.85
N PHE A 22 11.34 12.81 -7.76
CA PHE A 22 12.28 12.51 -6.67
C PHE A 22 11.67 12.81 -5.30
N GLY A 23 10.99 13.96 -5.14
CA GLY A 23 10.31 14.31 -3.89
C GLY A 23 9.21 13.33 -3.51
N VAL A 24 8.33 12.98 -4.45
CA VAL A 24 7.24 12.02 -4.22
C VAL A 24 7.79 10.61 -3.94
N GLY A 25 8.80 10.17 -4.71
CA GLY A 25 9.44 8.87 -4.50
C GLY A 25 10.09 8.77 -3.11
N GLY A 26 10.83 9.81 -2.69
CA GLY A 26 11.40 9.88 -1.35
C GLY A 26 10.33 9.88 -0.25
N ALA A 27 9.29 10.70 -0.39
CA ALA A 27 8.20 10.77 0.59
C ALA A 27 7.43 9.43 0.69
N SER A 28 7.16 8.77 -0.43
CA SER A 28 6.45 7.48 -0.45
C SER A 28 7.19 6.36 0.29
N MET A 29 8.50 6.49 0.44
CA MET A 29 9.36 5.56 1.18
C MET A 29 9.53 6.00 2.65
N VAL A 30 9.92 7.25 2.87
CA VAL A 30 10.31 7.73 4.21
C VAL A 30 9.11 7.85 5.15
N VAL A 31 7.95 8.31 4.66
CA VAL A 31 6.79 8.56 5.52
C VAL A 31 6.25 7.27 6.16
N PRO A 32 6.03 6.15 5.44
CA PRO A 32 5.62 4.90 6.08
C PRO A 32 6.64 4.34 7.06
N ILE A 33 7.95 4.47 6.77
CA ILE A 33 9.01 4.04 7.69
C ILE A 33 8.94 4.87 8.97
N TYR A 34 8.91 6.19 8.85
CA TYR A 34 8.84 7.10 9.99
C TYR A 34 7.61 6.81 10.87
N ILE A 35 6.43 6.66 10.26
CA ILE A 35 5.20 6.29 10.97
C ILE A 35 5.40 4.95 11.71
N SER A 36 5.96 3.94 11.06
CA SER A 36 6.14 2.61 11.64
C SER A 36 7.14 2.58 12.81
N GLU A 37 8.14 3.48 12.80
CA GLU A 37 9.12 3.60 13.88
C GLU A 37 8.57 4.33 15.10
N LEU A 38 7.68 5.30 14.90
CA LEU A 38 7.05 6.07 15.98
C LEU A 38 5.82 5.38 16.56
N ALA A 39 5.15 4.54 15.78
CA ALA A 39 3.89 3.92 16.17
C ALA A 39 4.09 2.85 17.26
N PRO A 40 3.24 2.84 18.32
CA PRO A 40 3.17 1.72 19.24
C PRO A 40 2.84 0.42 18.49
N PRO A 41 3.40 -0.74 18.91
CA PRO A 41 3.17 -2.02 18.23
C PRO A 41 1.69 -2.35 18.02
N ALA A 42 0.84 -2.09 19.01
CA ALA A 42 -0.59 -2.41 19.01
C ALA A 42 -1.40 -1.71 17.89
N ILE A 43 -1.02 -0.49 17.50
CA ILE A 43 -1.77 0.31 16.50
C ILE A 43 -0.96 0.63 15.25
N ARG A 44 0.25 0.08 15.13
CA ARG A 44 1.19 0.36 14.01
C ARG A 44 0.54 0.12 12.65
N GLY A 45 -0.13 -1.02 12.47
CA GLY A 45 -0.79 -1.35 11.21
C GLY A 45 -1.86 -0.33 10.80
N ARG A 46 -2.66 0.13 11.76
CA ARG A 46 -3.67 1.17 11.53
C ARG A 46 -3.04 2.51 11.17
N LEU A 47 -1.99 2.93 11.86
CA LEU A 47 -1.29 4.19 11.58
C LEU A 47 -0.62 4.18 10.20
N VAL A 48 0.01 3.08 9.80
CA VAL A 48 0.53 2.92 8.44
C VAL A 48 -0.61 2.90 7.41
N GLY A 49 -1.75 2.30 7.75
CA GLY A 49 -2.94 2.32 6.88
C GLY A 49 -3.53 3.71 6.65
N ILE A 50 -3.39 4.64 7.60
CA ILE A 50 -3.80 6.05 7.42
C ILE A 50 -3.01 6.72 6.28
N TYR A 51 -1.76 6.34 6.06
CA TYR A 51 -0.98 6.83 4.92
C TYR A 51 -1.67 6.49 3.59
N GLU A 52 -2.16 5.26 3.43
CA GLU A 52 -2.89 4.84 2.23
C GLU A 52 -4.22 5.61 2.07
N LEU A 53 -4.93 5.85 3.18
CA LEU A 53 -6.14 6.66 3.17
C LEU A 53 -5.83 8.12 2.75
N GLY A 54 -4.75 8.70 3.26
CA GLY A 54 -4.26 10.02 2.84
C GLY A 54 -3.96 10.11 1.35
N TRP A 55 -3.37 9.05 0.79
CA TRP A 55 -3.13 8.94 -0.65
C TRP A 55 -4.44 8.99 -1.46
N GLN A 56 -5.46 8.22 -1.04
CA GLN A 56 -6.76 8.19 -1.72
C GLN A 56 -7.49 9.53 -1.61
N LEU A 57 -7.48 10.16 -0.44
CA LEU A 57 -8.07 11.50 -0.23
C LEU A 57 -7.39 12.56 -1.08
N GLY A 58 -6.05 12.53 -1.15
CA GLY A 58 -5.29 13.46 -2.02
C GLY A 58 -5.65 13.32 -3.48
N GLY A 59 -5.78 12.08 -3.97
CA GLY A 59 -6.23 11.79 -5.33
C GLY A 59 -7.66 12.27 -5.60
N LEU A 60 -8.57 12.04 -4.65
CA LEU A 60 -9.96 12.48 -4.73
C LEU A 60 -10.08 14.01 -4.78
N VAL A 61 -9.45 14.71 -3.86
CA VAL A 61 -9.48 16.20 -3.80
C VAL A 61 -8.85 16.78 -5.07
N GLY A 62 -7.70 16.26 -5.50
CA GLY A 62 -7.03 16.71 -6.71
C GLY A 62 -7.90 16.52 -7.97
N PHE A 63 -8.63 15.41 -8.06
CA PHE A 63 -9.56 15.18 -9.16
C PHE A 63 -10.72 16.18 -9.16
N TRP A 64 -11.39 16.38 -8.02
CA TRP A 64 -12.53 17.31 -7.94
C TRP A 64 -12.14 18.77 -8.16
N ILE A 65 -10.93 19.19 -7.77
CA ILE A 65 -10.39 20.51 -8.13
C ILE A 65 -10.24 20.63 -9.64
N ASN A 66 -9.65 19.64 -10.31
CA ASN A 66 -9.51 19.65 -11.76
C ASN A 66 -10.87 19.68 -12.48
N TYR A 67 -11.85 18.89 -11.99
CA TYR A 67 -13.20 18.86 -12.53
C TYR A 67 -13.88 20.24 -12.40
N GLY A 68 -13.88 20.82 -11.19
CA GLY A 68 -14.47 22.13 -10.94
C GLY A 68 -13.86 23.23 -11.83
N ILE A 69 -12.55 23.22 -12.02
CA ILE A 69 -11.86 24.16 -12.87
C ILE A 69 -12.25 23.96 -14.35
N SER A 70 -12.38 22.71 -14.80
CA SER A 70 -12.78 22.42 -16.19
C SER A 70 -14.20 22.87 -16.51
N GLU A 71 -15.12 22.86 -15.53
CA GLU A 71 -16.49 23.30 -15.68
C GLU A 71 -16.66 24.82 -15.60
N THR A 72 -15.87 25.48 -14.74
CA THR A 72 -16.04 26.90 -14.43
C THR A 72 -15.21 27.84 -15.29
N LEU A 73 -14.06 27.40 -15.76
CA LEU A 73 -13.13 28.23 -16.51
C LEU A 73 -13.06 27.80 -17.99
N LYS A 74 -13.15 28.79 -18.86
CA LYS A 74 -12.89 28.58 -20.31
C LYS A 74 -11.43 28.17 -20.54
N PRO A 75 -11.13 27.42 -21.62
CA PRO A 75 -9.76 27.07 -21.99
C PRO A 75 -8.84 28.30 -22.00
N SER A 76 -7.95 28.38 -21.03
CA SER A 76 -7.06 29.51 -20.83
C SER A 76 -5.79 29.06 -20.12
N HIS A 77 -4.78 29.93 -20.10
CA HIS A 77 -3.55 29.69 -19.34
C HIS A 77 -3.83 29.44 -17.83
N THR A 78 -4.82 30.10 -17.29
CA THR A 78 -5.20 29.98 -15.87
C THR A 78 -5.81 28.61 -15.55
N GLN A 79 -6.50 27.98 -16.48
CA GLN A 79 -7.19 26.69 -16.28
C GLN A 79 -6.20 25.55 -15.92
N TRP A 80 -5.02 25.51 -16.54
CA TRP A 80 -4.01 24.50 -16.18
C TRP A 80 -3.08 24.98 -15.07
N LEU A 81 -2.91 26.30 -14.87
CA LEU A 81 -2.02 26.84 -13.87
C LEU A 81 -2.53 26.57 -12.44
N ILE A 82 -3.83 26.73 -12.20
CA ILE A 82 -4.43 26.55 -10.86
C ILE A 82 -4.20 25.14 -10.31
N PRO A 83 -4.48 24.02 -11.05
CA PRO A 83 -4.20 22.69 -10.53
C PRO A 83 -2.73 22.44 -10.18
N PHE A 84 -1.82 23.05 -10.95
CA PHE A 84 -0.38 23.00 -10.63
C PHE A 84 -0.03 23.78 -9.36
N ALA A 85 -0.63 24.95 -9.18
CA ALA A 85 -0.40 25.79 -8.00
C ALA A 85 -0.95 25.14 -6.73
N VAL A 86 -2.12 24.54 -6.78
CA VAL A 86 -2.73 23.84 -5.64
C VAL A 86 -1.85 22.73 -5.09
N GLN A 87 -1.06 22.04 -5.92
CA GLN A 87 -0.11 21.02 -5.47
C GLN A 87 0.98 21.55 -4.53
N LEU A 88 1.24 22.87 -4.55
CA LEU A 88 2.21 23.51 -3.65
C LEU A 88 1.69 23.58 -2.21
N ILE A 89 0.37 23.58 -1.98
CA ILE A 89 -0.21 23.67 -0.65
C ILE A 89 0.18 22.45 0.21
N PRO A 90 -0.16 21.20 -0.15
CA PRO A 90 0.24 20.05 0.65
C PRO A 90 1.76 19.87 0.72
N ALA A 91 2.50 20.18 -0.36
CA ALA A 91 3.93 20.12 -0.35
C ALA A 91 4.55 21.15 0.62
N GLY A 92 4.03 22.39 0.63
CA GLY A 92 4.44 23.42 1.57
C GLY A 92 4.13 23.08 3.01
N LEU A 93 2.91 22.57 3.27
CA LEU A 93 2.53 22.10 4.62
C LEU A 93 3.43 20.96 5.11
N LEU A 94 3.77 20.02 4.24
CA LEU A 94 4.71 18.95 4.59
C LEU A 94 6.12 19.50 4.87
N ALA A 95 6.63 20.38 4.02
CA ALA A 95 7.96 20.99 4.19
C ALA A 95 8.04 21.79 5.50
N VAL A 96 7.05 22.64 5.77
CA VAL A 96 6.98 23.44 6.99
C VAL A 96 6.77 22.52 8.20
N GLY A 97 5.82 21.59 8.16
CA GLY A 97 5.56 20.65 9.24
C GLY A 97 6.75 19.76 9.58
N SER A 98 7.58 19.38 8.59
CA SER A 98 8.76 18.55 8.82
C SER A 98 9.82 19.21 9.72
N LEU A 99 9.82 20.53 9.83
CA LEU A 99 10.75 21.25 10.69
C LEU A 99 10.48 21.03 12.20
N TRP A 100 9.24 20.65 12.56
CA TRP A 100 8.85 20.36 13.94
C TRP A 100 8.86 18.85 14.27
N LEU A 101 9.07 17.99 13.28
CA LEU A 101 9.14 16.57 13.53
C LEU A 101 10.38 16.21 14.36
N LYS A 102 10.18 15.32 15.31
CA LYS A 102 11.27 14.77 16.12
C LYS A 102 11.93 13.61 15.39
N GLU A 103 13.25 13.48 15.55
CA GLU A 103 13.98 12.33 15.04
C GLU A 103 13.48 11.02 15.65
N SER A 104 13.49 9.95 14.87
CA SER A 104 13.09 8.61 15.34
C SER A 104 13.95 8.17 16.52
N PRO A 105 13.34 7.73 17.65
CA PRO A 105 14.08 7.18 18.77
C PRO A 105 14.98 6.00 18.39
N ARG A 106 14.50 5.14 17.49
CA ARG A 106 15.25 3.98 16.99
C ARG A 106 16.48 4.41 16.20
N TRP A 107 16.36 5.40 15.34
CA TRP A 107 17.47 5.97 14.60
C TRP A 107 18.50 6.64 15.53
N LEU A 108 18.04 7.41 16.50
CA LEU A 108 18.91 8.04 17.49
C LEU A 108 19.71 7.02 18.32
N LEU A 109 19.06 5.93 18.74
CA LEU A 109 19.74 4.83 19.42
C LEU A 109 20.80 4.17 18.54
N SER A 110 20.52 3.94 17.26
CA SER A 110 21.48 3.39 16.30
C SER A 110 22.71 4.26 16.10
N LYS A 111 22.58 5.59 16.32
CA LYS A 111 23.67 6.58 16.28
C LYS A 111 24.34 6.80 17.63
N GLY A 112 23.97 6.08 18.69
CA GLY A 112 24.50 6.24 20.04
C GLY A 112 24.00 7.48 20.79
N ARG A 113 23.00 8.20 20.26
CA ARG A 113 22.43 9.42 20.88
C ARG A 113 21.28 9.06 21.84
N ARG A 114 21.59 8.21 22.87
CA ARG A 114 20.61 7.62 23.78
C ARG A 114 19.77 8.65 24.52
N ASN A 115 20.38 9.71 25.06
CA ASN A 115 19.67 10.73 25.84
C ASN A 115 18.59 11.44 25.02
N GLU A 116 18.88 11.74 23.75
CA GLU A 116 17.92 12.35 22.85
C GLU A 116 16.82 11.39 22.44
N ALA A 117 17.16 10.12 22.23
CA ALA A 117 16.19 9.08 21.95
C ALA A 117 15.15 8.94 23.06
N LEU A 118 15.61 8.87 24.33
CA LEU A 118 14.74 8.80 25.49
C LEU A 118 13.88 10.06 25.65
N LYS A 119 14.46 11.24 25.45
CA LYS A 119 13.71 12.51 25.46
C LYS A 119 12.62 12.56 24.39
N ASN A 120 12.92 12.10 23.17
CA ASN A 120 11.93 12.06 22.10
C ASN A 120 10.86 11.01 22.39
N LEU A 121 11.23 9.85 22.94
CA LEU A 121 10.28 8.79 23.28
C LEU A 121 9.30 9.23 24.37
N THR A 122 9.78 9.90 25.45
CA THR A 122 8.92 10.48 26.50
C THR A 122 7.97 11.52 25.93
N TRP A 123 8.43 12.34 25.00
CA TRP A 123 7.58 13.35 24.35
C TRP A 123 6.49 12.68 23.47
N ILE A 124 6.84 11.65 22.71
CA ILE A 124 5.92 10.95 21.80
C ILE A 124 4.86 10.17 22.59
N ARG A 125 5.26 9.49 23.69
CA ARG A 125 4.35 8.69 24.53
C ARG A 125 3.62 9.51 25.57
N ASN A 126 4.11 10.71 25.86
CA ASN A 126 3.63 11.56 26.95
C ASN A 126 3.61 10.81 28.31
N LEU A 127 4.62 9.99 28.55
CA LEU A 127 4.81 9.18 29.75
C LEU A 127 6.21 9.42 30.34
N PRO A 128 6.37 9.41 31.68
CA PRO A 128 7.68 9.51 32.34
C PRO A 128 8.49 8.22 32.10
N LEU A 129 9.82 8.30 32.22
CA LEU A 129 10.74 7.18 31.94
C LEU A 129 10.60 6.01 32.93
N ASP A 130 10.13 6.26 34.13
CA ASP A 130 9.88 5.27 35.19
C ASP A 130 8.55 4.51 35.02
N HIS A 131 7.72 4.94 34.08
CA HIS A 131 6.48 4.24 33.76
C HIS A 131 6.80 2.85 33.18
N ILE A 132 6.12 1.80 33.67
CA ILE A 132 6.37 0.39 33.29
C ILE A 132 6.41 0.17 31.77
N TYR A 133 5.47 0.76 31.05
CA TYR A 133 5.41 0.69 29.57
C TYR A 133 6.67 1.29 28.92
N MET A 134 7.20 2.39 29.46
CA MET A 134 8.40 3.05 28.94
C MET A 134 9.64 2.21 29.18
N VAL A 135 9.74 1.59 30.36
CA VAL A 135 10.86 0.69 30.72
C VAL A 135 10.87 -0.52 29.78
N GLU A 136 9.71 -1.12 29.53
CA GLU A 136 9.56 -2.25 28.59
C GLU A 136 9.90 -1.84 27.15
N GLU A 137 9.38 -0.70 26.67
CA GLU A 137 9.64 -0.22 25.30
C GLU A 137 11.13 0.09 25.10
N VAL A 138 11.79 0.71 26.06
CA VAL A 138 13.23 1.01 26.00
C VAL A 138 14.05 -0.28 26.01
N ALA A 139 13.72 -1.25 26.89
CA ALA A 139 14.38 -2.54 26.92
C ALA A 139 14.24 -3.30 25.60
N PHE A 140 13.04 -3.27 25.00
CA PHE A 140 12.79 -3.85 23.68
C PHE A 140 13.61 -3.18 22.56
N LEU A 141 13.70 -1.85 22.55
CA LEU A 141 14.50 -1.11 21.58
C LEU A 141 16.01 -1.40 21.73
N ASP A 142 16.50 -1.50 22.95
CA ASP A 142 17.89 -1.84 23.23
C ASP A 142 18.22 -3.28 22.79
N ALA A 143 17.35 -4.24 23.09
CA ALA A 143 17.50 -5.63 22.67
C ALA A 143 17.50 -5.76 21.14
N ALA A 144 16.58 -5.09 20.46
CA ALA A 144 16.52 -5.08 19.01
C ALA A 144 17.76 -4.44 18.36
N LEU A 145 18.33 -3.42 19.00
CA LEU A 145 19.56 -2.78 18.53
C LEU A 145 20.77 -3.69 18.70
N GLU A 146 20.86 -4.40 19.83
CA GLU A 146 21.94 -5.35 20.11
C GLU A 146 21.88 -6.56 19.18
N GLU A 147 20.69 -7.08 18.93
CA GLU A 147 20.48 -8.11 17.92
C GLU A 147 20.92 -7.65 16.53
N GLN A 148 20.58 -6.42 16.15
CA GLN A 148 21.04 -5.84 14.89
C GLN A 148 22.57 -5.74 14.82
N ARG A 149 23.21 -5.32 15.91
CA ARG A 149 24.68 -5.23 15.99
C ARG A 149 25.35 -6.58 15.83
N SER A 150 24.85 -7.59 16.51
CA SER A 150 25.41 -8.94 16.51
C SER A 150 25.20 -9.68 15.19
N THR A 151 24.03 -9.51 14.56
CA THR A 151 23.63 -10.30 13.37
C THR A 151 24.13 -9.68 12.07
N ILE A 152 23.89 -8.39 11.85
CA ILE A 152 24.16 -7.72 10.57
C ILE A 152 25.24 -6.64 10.71
N GLY A 153 25.28 -5.97 11.87
CA GLY A 153 26.13 -4.81 12.15
C GLY A 153 25.50 -3.47 11.74
N LEU A 154 25.99 -2.39 12.38
CA LEU A 154 25.49 -1.02 12.18
C LEU A 154 26.24 -0.32 11.03
N GLY A 155 25.96 -0.71 9.80
CA GLY A 155 26.59 -0.04 8.65
C GLY A 155 25.62 0.13 7.50
N PHE A 156 25.71 1.22 6.76
CA PHE A 156 24.84 1.50 5.61
C PHE A 156 24.81 0.35 4.60
N TRP A 157 25.94 -0.28 4.33
CA TRP A 157 26.07 -1.37 3.35
C TRP A 157 25.74 -2.77 3.92
N LYS A 158 25.65 -2.90 5.23
CA LYS A 158 25.43 -4.21 5.90
C LYS A 158 24.10 -4.89 5.54
N PRO A 159 22.95 -4.18 5.51
CA PRO A 159 21.70 -4.79 5.03
C PRO A 159 21.78 -5.28 3.58
N PHE A 160 22.46 -4.56 2.69
CA PHE A 160 22.66 -4.99 1.30
C PHE A 160 23.50 -6.28 1.20
N GLN A 161 24.56 -6.36 2.02
CA GLN A 161 25.39 -7.57 2.09
C GLN A 161 24.59 -8.77 2.65
N ALA A 162 23.72 -8.55 3.64
CA ALA A 162 22.85 -9.58 4.19
C ALA A 162 21.89 -10.11 3.11
N VAL A 163 21.24 -9.22 2.36
CA VAL A 163 20.39 -9.61 1.22
C VAL A 163 21.18 -10.38 0.15
N ALA A 164 22.40 -9.96 -0.16
CA ALA A 164 23.21 -10.65 -1.18
C ALA A 164 23.65 -12.05 -0.74
N LYS A 165 23.79 -12.31 0.56
CA LYS A 165 24.27 -13.60 1.11
C LYS A 165 23.16 -14.59 1.43
N ASP A 166 21.99 -14.11 1.89
CA ASP A 166 20.91 -14.97 2.37
C ASP A 166 19.81 -15.16 1.30
N ARG A 167 19.71 -16.39 0.80
CA ARG A 167 18.69 -16.80 -0.16
C ARG A 167 17.26 -16.67 0.37
N LYS A 168 17.04 -16.77 1.68
CA LYS A 168 15.71 -16.62 2.28
C LYS A 168 15.25 -15.16 2.19
N ILE A 169 16.17 -14.24 2.48
CA ILE A 169 15.92 -12.80 2.35
C ILE A 169 15.68 -12.44 0.87
N GLN A 170 16.52 -12.93 -0.06
CA GLN A 170 16.32 -12.72 -1.49
C GLN A 170 14.94 -13.19 -1.97
N TRP A 171 14.50 -14.36 -1.47
CA TRP A 171 13.16 -14.88 -1.79
C TRP A 171 12.03 -13.94 -1.33
N ARG A 172 12.15 -13.33 -0.14
CA ARG A 172 11.18 -12.34 0.33
C ARG A 172 11.18 -11.07 -0.52
N PHE A 173 12.35 -10.60 -0.94
CA PHE A 173 12.46 -9.48 -1.88
C PHE A 173 11.80 -9.80 -3.22
N PHE A 174 11.99 -11.00 -3.74
CA PHE A 174 11.32 -11.46 -4.95
C PHE A 174 9.79 -11.50 -4.77
N LEU A 175 9.30 -12.09 -3.68
CA LEU A 175 7.86 -12.13 -3.38
C LEU A 175 7.27 -10.72 -3.27
N GLY A 176 7.95 -9.83 -2.58
CA GLY A 176 7.52 -8.43 -2.42
C GLY A 176 7.44 -7.71 -3.77
N GLY A 177 8.45 -7.84 -4.60
CA GLY A 177 8.44 -7.27 -5.95
C GLY A 177 7.32 -7.83 -6.82
N MET A 178 7.08 -9.14 -6.76
CA MET A 178 5.98 -9.80 -7.49
C MET A 178 4.60 -9.36 -7.02
N LEU A 179 4.40 -9.09 -5.73
CA LEU A 179 3.13 -8.54 -5.23
C LEU A 179 2.81 -7.20 -5.90
N PHE A 180 3.79 -6.33 -6.09
CA PHE A 180 3.59 -5.06 -6.79
C PHE A 180 3.43 -5.21 -8.30
N LEU A 181 4.06 -6.20 -8.92
CA LEU A 181 3.77 -6.57 -10.31
C LEU A 181 2.29 -6.92 -10.48
N TRP A 182 1.75 -7.80 -9.62
CA TRP A 182 0.36 -8.20 -9.70
C TRP A 182 -0.61 -7.09 -9.33
N GLN A 183 -0.26 -6.24 -8.34
CA GLN A 183 -1.03 -5.05 -8.01
C GLN A 183 -1.23 -4.15 -9.23
N ASN A 184 -0.14 -3.81 -9.90
CA ASN A 184 -0.18 -2.97 -11.10
C ASN A 184 -0.78 -3.71 -12.30
N GLY A 185 -0.54 -5.01 -12.41
CA GLY A 185 -1.11 -5.93 -13.41
C GLY A 185 -2.63 -6.13 -13.29
N SER A 186 -3.27 -5.66 -12.22
CA SER A 186 -4.73 -5.58 -12.14
C SER A 186 -5.36 -4.54 -13.06
N GLY A 187 -4.56 -3.65 -13.66
CA GLY A 187 -5.02 -2.56 -14.51
C GLY A 187 -5.40 -1.28 -13.76
N ILE A 188 -5.17 -1.21 -12.43
CA ILE A 188 -5.54 -0.04 -11.63
C ILE A 188 -4.95 1.26 -12.15
N ASN A 189 -3.68 1.25 -12.59
CA ASN A 189 -3.03 2.44 -13.08
C ASN A 189 -3.52 2.84 -14.47
N ALA A 190 -3.87 1.87 -15.32
CA ALA A 190 -4.57 2.15 -16.57
C ALA A 190 -5.90 2.86 -16.31
N ILE A 191 -6.65 2.41 -15.31
CA ILE A 191 -7.91 3.02 -14.91
C ILE A 191 -7.68 4.40 -14.28
N ASN A 192 -6.79 4.53 -13.30
CA ASN A 192 -6.55 5.81 -12.61
C ASN A 192 -6.13 6.95 -13.56
N TYR A 193 -5.28 6.65 -14.54
CA TYR A 193 -4.77 7.69 -15.46
C TYR A 193 -5.60 7.88 -16.71
N TYR A 194 -6.29 6.83 -17.17
CA TYR A 194 -7.05 6.84 -18.43
C TYR A 194 -8.54 6.53 -18.23
N SER A 195 -9.09 6.76 -17.02
CA SER A 195 -10.51 6.52 -16.75
C SER A 195 -11.47 7.17 -17.73
N PRO A 196 -11.28 8.41 -18.21
CA PRO A 196 -12.17 8.95 -19.24
C PRO A 196 -12.17 8.12 -20.53
N THR A 197 -11.01 7.56 -20.91
CA THR A 197 -10.88 6.68 -22.09
C THR A 197 -11.56 5.33 -21.83
N VAL A 198 -11.41 4.77 -20.63
CA VAL A 198 -12.08 3.55 -20.20
C VAL A 198 -13.60 3.72 -20.24
N PHE A 199 -14.14 4.81 -19.70
CA PHE A 199 -15.58 5.06 -19.70
C PHE A 199 -16.13 5.32 -21.11
N LYS A 200 -15.36 6.00 -21.97
CA LYS A 200 -15.72 6.17 -23.39
C LYS A 200 -15.78 4.82 -24.12
N SER A 201 -14.86 3.89 -23.84
CA SER A 201 -14.87 2.55 -24.45
C SER A 201 -16.08 1.72 -24.04
N ILE A 202 -16.67 1.97 -22.87
CA ILE A 202 -17.91 1.34 -22.39
C ILE A 202 -19.15 1.98 -23.04
N GLY A 203 -19.01 3.14 -23.69
CA GLY A 203 -20.11 3.82 -24.40
C GLY A 203 -20.64 5.07 -23.68
N ILE A 204 -19.94 5.57 -22.64
CA ILE A 204 -20.31 6.84 -21.99
C ILE A 204 -19.90 7.98 -22.92
N GLN A 205 -20.90 8.70 -23.43
CA GLN A 205 -20.70 9.84 -24.27
C GLN A 205 -20.76 11.16 -23.47
N GLY A 206 -20.00 12.15 -23.93
CA GLY A 206 -19.88 13.44 -23.25
C GLY A 206 -18.69 13.53 -22.32
N THR A 207 -17.94 14.62 -22.43
CA THR A 207 -16.74 14.86 -21.65
C THR A 207 -17.08 15.00 -20.17
N ASN A 208 -18.13 15.76 -19.86
CA ASN A 208 -18.58 16.00 -18.48
C ASN A 208 -19.06 14.73 -17.79
N THR A 209 -19.79 13.88 -18.51
CA THR A 209 -20.27 12.60 -17.97
C THR A 209 -19.10 11.65 -17.65
N SER A 210 -18.10 11.57 -18.52
CA SER A 210 -16.89 10.77 -18.29
C SER A 210 -16.07 11.28 -17.09
N PHE A 211 -15.96 12.59 -16.93
CA PHE A 211 -15.28 13.18 -15.78
C PHE A 211 -16.07 12.95 -14.49
N LEU A 212 -17.39 13.15 -14.50
CA LEU A 212 -18.23 12.90 -13.33
C LEU A 212 -18.15 11.44 -12.87
N THR A 213 -18.22 10.49 -13.82
CA THR A 213 -18.09 9.05 -13.53
C THR A 213 -16.72 8.72 -12.92
N THR A 214 -15.64 9.38 -13.39
CA THR A 214 -14.31 9.25 -12.79
C THR A 214 -14.27 9.81 -11.37
N GLY A 215 -14.94 10.92 -11.11
CA GLY A 215 -15.05 11.49 -9.75
C GLY A 215 -15.78 10.56 -8.78
N ILE A 216 -16.90 9.98 -9.21
CA ILE A 216 -17.65 8.99 -8.43
C ILE A 216 -16.79 7.76 -8.15
N PHE A 217 -16.03 7.27 -9.15
CA PHE A 217 -15.05 6.19 -8.94
C PHE A 217 -14.06 6.50 -7.82
N GLY A 218 -13.52 7.73 -7.78
CA GLY A 218 -12.63 8.18 -6.71
C GLY A 218 -13.30 8.15 -5.33
N VAL A 219 -14.56 8.59 -5.23
CA VAL A 219 -15.35 8.55 -3.99
C VAL A 219 -15.57 7.11 -3.52
N VAL A 220 -16.04 6.24 -4.41
CA VAL A 220 -16.28 4.82 -4.11
C VAL A 220 -14.99 4.13 -3.64
N LYS A 221 -13.88 4.36 -4.36
CA LYS A 221 -12.58 3.80 -4.01
C LYS A 221 -12.11 4.26 -2.62
N THR A 222 -12.26 5.55 -2.31
CA THR A 222 -11.89 6.10 -0.99
C THR A 222 -12.76 5.50 0.13
N ALA A 223 -14.07 5.42 -0.06
CA ALA A 223 -14.98 4.80 0.91
C ALA A 223 -14.66 3.33 1.15
N LEU A 224 -14.36 2.57 0.11
CA LEU A 224 -13.96 1.16 0.22
C LEU A 224 -12.60 0.99 0.89
N THR A 225 -11.64 1.90 0.68
CA THR A 225 -10.37 1.90 1.41
C THR A 225 -10.59 2.11 2.90
N PHE A 226 -11.51 2.99 3.27
CA PHE A 226 -11.87 3.21 4.66
C PHE A 226 -12.50 1.96 5.31
N VAL A 227 -13.43 1.31 4.62
CA VAL A 227 -14.02 0.02 5.06
C VAL A 227 -12.95 -1.07 5.20
N TRP A 228 -12.02 -1.16 4.25
CA TRP A 228 -10.91 -2.11 4.31
C TRP A 228 -10.05 -1.91 5.56
N LEU A 229 -9.65 -0.66 5.81
CA LEU A 229 -8.78 -0.32 6.94
C LEU A 229 -9.42 -0.64 8.30
N LEU A 230 -10.73 -0.38 8.44
CA LEU A 230 -11.42 -0.56 9.73
C LEU A 230 -11.86 -2.00 9.99
N PHE A 231 -12.26 -2.75 8.96
CA PHE A 231 -13.01 -3.99 9.17
C PHE A 231 -12.43 -5.22 8.49
N LEU A 232 -11.84 -5.10 7.30
CA LEU A 232 -11.58 -6.27 6.46
C LEU A 232 -10.18 -6.86 6.65
N ILE A 233 -9.17 -6.01 6.83
CA ILE A 233 -7.78 -6.45 6.86
C ILE A 233 -7.47 -7.42 7.99
N ASP A 234 -8.05 -7.18 9.17
CA ASP A 234 -7.81 -7.99 10.36
C ASP A 234 -8.79 -9.17 10.49
N LYS A 235 -10.00 -9.07 9.87
CA LYS A 235 -10.99 -10.16 9.93
C LYS A 235 -10.70 -11.28 8.93
N LEU A 236 -10.49 -10.95 7.65
CA LEU A 236 -10.37 -11.96 6.59
C LEU A 236 -8.96 -12.51 6.41
N GLY A 237 -7.93 -11.75 6.83
CA GLY A 237 -6.54 -12.09 6.58
C GLY A 237 -6.07 -11.64 5.18
N ARG A 238 -4.75 -11.54 5.04
CA ARG A 238 -4.13 -10.91 3.86
C ARG A 238 -4.24 -11.79 2.61
N ARG A 239 -3.93 -13.07 2.75
CA ARG A 239 -3.91 -14.03 1.63
C ARG A 239 -5.30 -14.27 1.04
N ARG A 240 -6.34 -14.42 1.89
CA ARG A 240 -7.72 -14.63 1.43
C ARG A 240 -8.25 -13.40 0.70
N LEU A 241 -7.98 -12.21 1.22
CA LEU A 241 -8.35 -10.94 0.58
C LEU A 241 -7.77 -10.82 -0.83
N LEU A 242 -6.47 -11.11 -1.00
CA LEU A 242 -5.81 -11.05 -2.31
C LEU A 242 -6.46 -12.03 -3.31
N MET A 243 -6.74 -13.27 -2.90
CA MET A 243 -7.33 -14.27 -3.80
C MET A 243 -8.78 -13.91 -4.20
N ILE A 244 -9.62 -13.52 -3.24
CA ILE A 244 -11.02 -13.13 -3.51
C ILE A 244 -11.06 -11.90 -4.41
N GLY A 245 -10.24 -10.89 -4.09
CA GLY A 245 -10.19 -9.66 -4.88
C GLY A 245 -9.71 -9.89 -6.30
N ALA A 246 -8.69 -10.72 -6.50
CA ALA A 246 -8.20 -11.02 -7.84
C ALA A 246 -9.20 -11.86 -8.65
N ALA A 247 -9.81 -12.89 -8.05
CA ALA A 247 -10.78 -13.73 -8.75
C ALA A 247 -12.04 -12.94 -9.14
N GLY A 248 -12.63 -12.18 -8.19
CA GLY A 248 -13.80 -11.34 -8.47
C GLY A 248 -13.50 -10.21 -9.44
N GLY A 249 -12.35 -9.54 -9.27
CA GLY A 249 -11.92 -8.49 -10.19
C GLY A 249 -11.66 -9.02 -11.60
N SER A 250 -11.05 -10.19 -11.74
CA SER A 250 -10.87 -10.84 -13.05
C SER A 250 -12.20 -11.12 -13.74
N ALA A 251 -13.18 -11.70 -13.02
CA ALA A 251 -14.50 -11.94 -13.59
C ALA A 251 -15.18 -10.66 -14.11
N CYS A 252 -15.05 -9.57 -13.36
CA CYS A 252 -15.59 -8.27 -13.79
C CYS A 252 -14.90 -7.76 -15.08
N MET A 253 -13.58 -7.88 -15.16
CA MET A 253 -12.83 -7.44 -16.36
C MET A 253 -13.14 -8.30 -17.59
N TRP A 254 -13.32 -9.62 -17.42
CA TRP A 254 -13.78 -10.51 -18.48
C TRP A 254 -15.14 -10.07 -19.03
N PHE A 255 -16.09 -9.75 -18.14
CA PHE A 255 -17.42 -9.27 -18.54
C PHE A 255 -17.32 -7.96 -19.32
N ILE A 256 -16.57 -6.96 -18.82
CA ILE A 256 -16.40 -5.66 -19.47
C ILE A 256 -15.79 -5.83 -20.87
N GLY A 257 -14.71 -6.61 -20.98
CA GLY A 257 -14.07 -6.87 -22.27
C GLY A 257 -14.99 -7.58 -23.27
N ALA A 258 -15.76 -8.57 -22.80
CA ALA A 258 -16.75 -9.27 -23.64
C ALA A 258 -17.86 -8.34 -24.11
N TYR A 259 -18.38 -7.48 -23.23
CA TYR A 259 -19.40 -6.49 -23.59
C TYR A 259 -18.88 -5.53 -24.67
N ILE A 260 -17.69 -4.96 -24.48
CA ILE A 260 -17.12 -4.00 -25.46
C ILE A 260 -16.94 -4.67 -26.82
N LYS A 261 -16.51 -5.92 -26.86
CA LYS A 261 -16.37 -6.71 -28.09
C LYS A 261 -17.73 -6.92 -28.80
N VAL A 262 -18.73 -7.39 -28.06
CA VAL A 262 -20.05 -7.71 -28.63
C VAL A 262 -20.83 -6.47 -29.05
N ALA A 263 -20.82 -5.43 -28.21
CA ALA A 263 -21.52 -4.17 -28.49
C ALA A 263 -20.83 -3.33 -29.57
N ASN A 264 -19.58 -3.64 -29.92
CA ASN A 264 -18.75 -2.92 -30.90
C ASN A 264 -18.82 -1.39 -30.67
N THR A 265 -18.67 -0.99 -29.42
CA THR A 265 -18.87 0.38 -28.95
C THR A 265 -17.95 1.38 -29.64
N ALA A 266 -16.77 0.94 -30.08
CA ALA A 266 -15.81 1.78 -30.84
C ALA A 266 -16.35 2.23 -32.19
N HIS A 267 -17.18 1.44 -32.88
CA HIS A 267 -17.73 1.74 -34.18
C HIS A 267 -19.18 2.26 -34.15
N ASN A 268 -19.89 2.04 -33.05
CA ASN A 268 -21.32 2.40 -32.89
C ASN A 268 -21.57 3.74 -32.18
N VAL A 269 -20.55 4.57 -32.01
CA VAL A 269 -20.58 5.84 -31.24
C VAL A 269 -21.68 6.82 -31.71
N ASN A 270 -22.25 6.66 -32.92
CA ASN A 270 -23.18 7.64 -33.53
C ASN A 270 -24.66 7.23 -33.46
N LYS A 271 -25.06 6.14 -32.78
CA LYS A 271 -26.45 5.63 -32.96
C LYS A 271 -27.44 5.91 -31.85
N SER A 272 -27.05 6.30 -30.64
CA SER A 272 -28.01 6.73 -29.60
C SER A 272 -27.36 7.58 -28.51
N SER A 273 -28.04 8.66 -28.12
CA SER A 273 -27.64 9.52 -27.00
C SER A 273 -27.82 8.82 -25.61
N ASN A 274 -28.48 7.69 -25.57
CA ASN A 274 -28.77 6.94 -24.35
C ASN A 274 -27.88 5.73 -24.22
N LEU A 275 -27.36 5.52 -22.99
CA LEU A 275 -26.57 4.34 -22.63
C LEU A 275 -27.42 3.08 -22.81
N SER A 276 -26.91 2.07 -23.50
CA SER A 276 -27.61 0.79 -23.64
C SER A 276 -27.69 0.06 -22.29
N SER A 277 -28.65 -0.85 -22.12
CA SER A 277 -28.75 -1.70 -20.92
C SER A 277 -27.45 -2.45 -20.64
N GLY A 278 -26.73 -2.90 -21.68
CA GLY A 278 -25.42 -3.52 -21.56
C GLY A 278 -24.33 -2.55 -21.09
N GLY A 279 -24.40 -1.28 -21.49
CA GLY A 279 -23.49 -0.24 -21.00
C GLY A 279 -23.68 0.04 -19.51
N ILE A 280 -24.94 0.06 -19.05
CA ILE A 280 -25.24 0.18 -17.61
C ILE A 280 -24.67 -1.01 -16.84
N ALA A 281 -24.85 -2.24 -17.36
CA ALA A 281 -24.26 -3.43 -16.77
C ALA A 281 -22.71 -3.35 -16.72
N ALA A 282 -22.07 -2.89 -17.79
CA ALA A 282 -20.60 -2.73 -17.81
C ALA A 282 -20.10 -1.71 -16.79
N ILE A 283 -20.82 -0.61 -16.57
CA ILE A 283 -20.52 0.35 -15.50
C ILE A 283 -20.69 -0.29 -14.13
N PHE A 284 -21.75 -1.05 -13.92
CA PHE A 284 -21.96 -1.80 -12.67
C PHE A 284 -20.78 -2.74 -12.41
N PHE A 285 -20.35 -3.54 -13.39
CA PHE A 285 -19.21 -4.43 -13.25
C PHE A 285 -17.89 -3.68 -13.05
N PHE A 286 -17.76 -2.48 -13.57
CA PHE A 286 -16.60 -1.62 -13.29
C PHE A 286 -16.54 -1.19 -11.81
N TYR A 287 -17.64 -0.75 -11.23
CA TYR A 287 -17.69 -0.43 -9.80
C TYR A 287 -17.57 -1.68 -8.92
N LEU A 288 -18.12 -2.82 -9.38
CA LEU A 288 -17.95 -4.09 -8.70
C LEU A 288 -16.48 -4.54 -8.71
N TRP A 289 -15.77 -4.34 -9.83
CA TRP A 289 -14.32 -4.54 -9.87
C TRP A 289 -13.60 -3.67 -8.84
N THR A 290 -13.99 -2.42 -8.70
CA THR A 290 -13.44 -1.51 -7.69
C THR A 290 -13.68 -2.04 -6.28
N ALA A 291 -14.87 -2.62 -6.02
CA ALA A 291 -15.22 -3.22 -4.73
C ALA A 291 -14.40 -4.48 -4.42
N PHE A 292 -13.98 -5.24 -5.43
CA PHE A 292 -13.07 -6.36 -5.25
C PHE A 292 -11.60 -5.91 -5.11
N TYR A 293 -11.17 -4.98 -5.95
CA TYR A 293 -9.78 -4.53 -5.99
C TYR A 293 -9.38 -3.74 -4.74
N THR A 294 -10.18 -2.75 -4.36
CA THR A 294 -9.79 -1.78 -3.33
C THR A 294 -9.54 -2.42 -1.97
N PRO A 295 -10.42 -3.28 -1.43
CA PRO A 295 -10.16 -3.91 -0.13
C PRO A 295 -9.15 -5.07 -0.20
N SER A 296 -8.63 -5.40 -1.37
CA SER A 296 -7.69 -6.51 -1.53
C SER A 296 -6.30 -6.03 -1.98
N TRP A 297 -6.17 -5.63 -3.24
CA TRP A 297 -4.89 -5.34 -3.87
C TRP A 297 -4.39 -3.91 -3.67
N ASN A 298 -5.24 -2.99 -3.20
CA ASN A 298 -4.84 -1.59 -3.02
C ASN A 298 -3.79 -1.44 -1.90
N GLY A 299 -4.12 -1.81 -0.67
CA GLY A 299 -3.25 -1.64 0.50
C GLY A 299 -2.57 -2.93 0.98
N THR A 300 -3.17 -4.11 0.76
CA THR A 300 -2.67 -5.37 1.31
C THR A 300 -1.24 -5.74 0.89
N PRO A 301 -0.76 -5.50 -0.36
CA PRO A 301 0.63 -5.72 -0.72
C PRO A 301 1.62 -4.90 0.13
N TRP A 302 1.27 -3.66 0.48
CA TRP A 302 2.06 -2.82 1.36
C TRP A 302 2.15 -3.38 2.77
N VAL A 303 1.02 -3.88 3.29
CA VAL A 303 0.97 -4.50 4.62
C VAL A 303 1.83 -5.76 4.65
N ILE A 304 1.67 -6.68 3.68
CA ILE A 304 2.50 -7.90 3.61
C ILE A 304 3.99 -7.53 3.52
N ASN A 305 4.36 -6.55 2.70
CA ASN A 305 5.75 -6.11 2.60
C ASN A 305 6.28 -5.53 3.92
N SER A 306 5.47 -4.83 4.70
CA SER A 306 5.88 -4.32 6.01
C SER A 306 6.02 -5.41 7.08
N GLU A 307 5.27 -6.50 6.94
CA GLU A 307 5.26 -7.62 7.89
C GLU A 307 6.34 -8.67 7.58
N MET A 308 6.69 -8.90 6.32
CA MET A 308 7.53 -10.02 5.92
C MET A 308 9.04 -9.83 6.14
N PHE A 309 9.50 -8.63 6.48
CA PHE A 309 10.91 -8.33 6.72
C PHE A 309 11.22 -8.12 8.19
N ASP A 310 12.35 -8.66 8.64
CA ASP A 310 12.88 -8.44 9.98
C ASP A 310 13.19 -6.97 10.22
N ALA A 311 13.30 -6.57 11.48
CA ALA A 311 13.65 -5.21 11.87
C ALA A 311 14.88 -4.66 11.12
N ASN A 312 15.86 -5.52 10.86
CA ASN A 312 17.15 -5.17 10.25
C ASN A 312 17.09 -4.95 8.74
N THR A 313 16.19 -5.63 8.02
CA THR A 313 16.04 -5.57 6.56
C THR A 313 14.77 -4.85 6.13
N ARG A 314 13.88 -4.52 7.09
CA ARG A 314 12.57 -3.91 6.82
C ARG A 314 12.66 -2.61 6.04
N ALA A 315 13.58 -1.71 6.42
CA ALA A 315 13.78 -0.45 5.71
C ALA A 315 14.15 -0.69 4.24
N LEU A 316 15.07 -1.61 3.98
CA LEU A 316 15.46 -1.98 2.62
C LEU A 316 14.32 -2.69 1.87
N GLY A 317 13.54 -3.51 2.56
CA GLY A 317 12.32 -4.13 2.04
C GLY A 317 11.30 -3.08 1.58
N GLN A 318 11.04 -2.05 2.37
CA GLN A 318 10.14 -0.94 2.01
C GLN A 318 10.68 -0.10 0.84
N VAL A 319 11.99 0.14 0.78
CA VAL A 319 12.63 0.77 -0.38
C VAL A 319 12.37 -0.05 -1.65
N SER A 320 12.61 -1.36 -1.58
CA SER A 320 12.37 -2.28 -2.70
C SER A 320 10.90 -2.31 -3.10
N ALA A 321 9.99 -2.36 -2.13
CA ALA A 321 8.53 -2.31 -2.34
C ALA A 321 8.12 -1.05 -3.12
N SER A 322 8.55 0.11 -2.64
CA SER A 322 8.27 1.40 -3.28
C SER A 322 8.87 1.48 -4.69
N ALA A 323 10.12 1.07 -4.87
CA ALA A 323 10.78 1.06 -6.17
C ALA A 323 10.05 0.15 -7.17
N ASN A 324 9.66 -1.07 -6.77
CA ASN A 324 8.89 -1.98 -7.60
C ASN A 324 7.51 -1.42 -7.95
N ASN A 325 6.81 -0.82 -6.97
CA ASN A 325 5.51 -0.20 -7.24
C ASN A 325 5.61 0.90 -8.29
N TRP A 326 6.56 1.82 -8.16
CA TRP A 326 6.73 2.91 -9.13
C TRP A 326 7.24 2.43 -10.48
N PHE A 327 8.10 1.40 -10.51
CA PHE A 327 8.57 0.78 -11.75
C PHE A 327 7.41 0.17 -12.54
N TRP A 328 6.60 -0.68 -11.91
CA TRP A 328 5.46 -1.31 -12.58
C TRP A 328 4.35 -0.30 -12.93
N ASN A 329 4.16 0.70 -12.07
CA ASN A 329 3.26 1.83 -12.37
C ASN A 329 3.70 2.54 -13.66
N PHE A 330 4.98 2.85 -13.79
CA PHE A 330 5.54 3.46 -15.00
C PHE A 330 5.32 2.58 -16.23
N ILE A 331 5.65 1.29 -16.17
CA ILE A 331 5.48 0.36 -17.29
C ILE A 331 4.03 0.32 -17.75
N ILE A 332 3.10 0.06 -16.84
CA ILE A 332 1.67 -0.03 -17.19
C ILE A 332 1.16 1.31 -17.74
N SER A 333 1.44 2.42 -17.07
CA SER A 333 0.96 3.74 -17.51
C SER A 333 1.53 4.15 -18.88
N ARG A 334 2.81 3.84 -19.13
CA ARG A 334 3.47 4.17 -20.39
C ARG A 334 2.90 3.40 -21.58
N PHE A 335 2.58 2.13 -21.37
CA PHE A 335 2.13 1.27 -22.45
C PHE A 335 0.60 1.22 -22.62
N THR A 336 -0.17 1.68 -21.64
CA THR A 336 -1.65 1.66 -21.67
C THR A 336 -2.24 2.31 -22.92
N PRO A 337 -1.81 3.50 -23.39
CA PRO A 337 -2.39 4.08 -24.62
C PRO A 337 -2.13 3.22 -25.85
N GLN A 338 -0.92 2.66 -25.98
CA GLN A 338 -0.58 1.75 -27.08
C GLN A 338 -1.40 0.47 -27.03
N MET A 339 -1.63 -0.07 -25.82
CA MET A 339 -2.46 -1.25 -25.62
C MET A 339 -3.90 -1.00 -26.05
N PHE A 340 -4.50 0.15 -25.67
CA PHE A 340 -5.85 0.50 -26.11
C PHE A 340 -5.92 0.67 -27.65
N ASN A 341 -4.92 1.27 -28.26
CA ASN A 341 -4.89 1.45 -29.72
C ASN A 341 -4.68 0.13 -30.49
N ALA A 342 -3.91 -0.81 -29.93
CA ALA A 342 -3.57 -2.06 -30.61
C ALA A 342 -4.54 -3.21 -30.33
N MET A 343 -5.10 -3.26 -29.12
CA MET A 343 -5.87 -4.40 -28.63
C MET A 343 -7.35 -4.06 -28.33
N GLU A 344 -7.72 -2.77 -28.29
CA GLU A 344 -9.07 -2.28 -27.96
C GLU A 344 -9.65 -2.99 -26.70
N TYR A 345 -10.68 -3.84 -26.88
CA TYR A 345 -11.28 -4.64 -25.81
C TYR A 345 -10.29 -5.67 -25.21
N GLY A 346 -9.27 -6.07 -25.95
CA GLY A 346 -8.25 -7.03 -25.50
C GLY A 346 -7.46 -6.58 -24.28
N VAL A 347 -7.38 -5.28 -24.02
CA VAL A 347 -6.75 -4.72 -22.82
C VAL A 347 -7.42 -5.24 -21.53
N TYR A 348 -8.73 -5.36 -21.53
CA TYR A 348 -9.47 -5.88 -20.38
C TYR A 348 -9.19 -7.38 -20.16
N PHE A 349 -9.10 -8.14 -21.24
CA PHE A 349 -8.75 -9.56 -21.18
C PHE A 349 -7.31 -9.77 -20.72
N PHE A 350 -6.39 -8.92 -21.12
CA PHE A 350 -5.01 -8.94 -20.67
C PHE A 350 -4.94 -8.75 -19.14
N PHE A 351 -5.56 -7.70 -18.59
CA PHE A 351 -5.57 -7.47 -17.15
C PHE A 351 -6.33 -8.56 -16.39
N ALA A 352 -7.45 -9.04 -16.91
CA ALA A 352 -8.20 -10.14 -16.33
C ALA A 352 -7.35 -11.43 -16.22
N SER A 353 -6.57 -11.74 -17.25
CA SER A 353 -5.66 -12.90 -17.26
C SER A 353 -4.55 -12.74 -16.21
N LEU A 354 -3.94 -11.56 -16.11
CA LEU A 354 -2.94 -11.28 -15.08
C LEU A 354 -3.52 -11.44 -13.66
N MET A 355 -4.77 -11.03 -13.44
CA MET A 355 -5.43 -11.23 -12.14
C MET A 355 -5.63 -12.72 -11.83
N ILE A 356 -5.95 -13.57 -12.82
CA ILE A 356 -6.00 -15.03 -12.61
C ILE A 356 -4.62 -15.59 -12.23
N PHE A 357 -3.57 -15.19 -12.96
CA PHE A 357 -2.22 -15.60 -12.61
C PHE A 357 -1.82 -15.14 -11.20
N SER A 358 -2.28 -13.97 -10.76
CA SER A 358 -2.03 -13.51 -9.40
C SER A 358 -2.72 -14.40 -8.34
N VAL A 359 -3.91 -14.95 -8.62
CA VAL A 359 -4.57 -15.93 -7.73
C VAL A 359 -3.69 -17.16 -7.57
N VAL A 360 -3.19 -17.71 -8.69
CA VAL A 360 -2.30 -18.87 -8.68
C VAL A 360 -1.02 -18.56 -7.89
N PHE A 361 -0.40 -17.41 -8.15
CA PHE A 361 0.78 -16.96 -7.44
C PHE A 361 0.55 -16.88 -5.92
N VAL A 362 -0.50 -16.20 -5.49
CA VAL A 362 -0.84 -16.05 -4.06
C VAL A 362 -1.15 -17.40 -3.43
N PHE A 363 -1.87 -18.28 -4.15
CA PHE A 363 -2.23 -19.60 -3.64
C PHE A 363 -1.01 -20.48 -3.34
N PHE A 364 0.01 -20.46 -4.19
CA PHE A 364 1.17 -21.35 -4.03
C PHE A 364 2.33 -20.72 -3.25
N LEU A 365 2.51 -19.41 -3.33
CA LEU A 365 3.77 -18.78 -2.88
C LEU A 365 3.60 -17.85 -1.67
N VAL A 366 2.43 -17.26 -1.45
CA VAL A 366 2.23 -16.28 -0.38
C VAL A 366 1.63 -16.96 0.86
N PRO A 367 2.33 -16.98 2.01
CA PRO A 367 1.74 -17.44 3.27
C PRO A 367 0.74 -16.43 3.82
N GLU A 368 -0.13 -16.88 4.72
CA GLU A 368 -0.99 -15.98 5.49
C GLU A 368 -0.18 -15.39 6.66
N THR A 369 -0.12 -14.06 6.74
CA THR A 369 0.65 -13.36 7.79
C THR A 369 -0.20 -12.90 8.97
N LYS A 370 -1.54 -13.07 8.89
CA LYS A 370 -2.47 -12.66 9.94
C LYS A 370 -2.09 -13.27 11.30
N SER A 371 -2.08 -12.44 12.34
CA SER A 371 -1.86 -12.83 13.74
C SER A 371 -0.50 -13.48 14.05
N ILE A 372 0.48 -13.35 13.16
CA ILE A 372 1.84 -13.81 13.41
C ILE A 372 2.69 -12.63 13.90
N PRO A 373 3.36 -12.74 15.06
CA PRO A 373 4.32 -11.75 15.51
C PRO A 373 5.45 -11.56 14.49
N LEU A 374 5.99 -10.34 14.40
CA LEU A 374 7.04 -10.02 13.42
C LEU A 374 8.32 -10.85 13.63
N GLU A 375 8.60 -11.21 14.86
CA GLU A 375 9.75 -12.03 15.29
C GLU A 375 9.65 -13.47 14.78
N SER A 376 8.42 -13.97 14.57
CA SER A 376 8.14 -15.34 14.06
C SER A 376 7.99 -15.42 12.54
N MET A 377 8.15 -14.29 11.82
CA MET A 377 8.00 -14.27 10.35
C MET A 377 9.07 -15.14 9.66
N ASP A 378 10.25 -15.27 10.22
CA ASP A 378 11.29 -16.14 9.68
C ASP A 378 10.87 -17.61 9.67
N ARG A 379 10.23 -18.07 10.75
CA ARG A 379 9.64 -19.42 10.85
C ARG A 379 8.51 -19.58 9.83
N LEU A 380 7.63 -18.57 9.71
CA LEU A 380 6.51 -18.59 8.75
C LEU A 380 6.97 -18.81 7.31
N PHE A 381 8.00 -18.08 6.87
CA PHE A 381 8.52 -18.16 5.50
C PHE A 381 9.43 -19.39 5.27
N ALA A 382 9.88 -20.06 6.31
CA ALA A 382 10.65 -21.29 6.21
C ALA A 382 9.79 -22.54 5.95
N ILE A 383 8.53 -22.54 6.41
CA ILE A 383 7.63 -23.69 6.33
C ILE A 383 7.03 -23.84 4.92
N LYS A 384 7.10 -25.05 4.39
CA LYS A 384 6.48 -25.41 3.12
C LYS A 384 5.45 -26.53 3.34
N PRO A 385 4.26 -26.48 2.72
CA PRO A 385 3.76 -25.46 1.78
C PRO A 385 3.27 -24.19 2.53
N PRO A 386 3.36 -22.97 1.92
CA PRO A 386 3.02 -21.71 2.57
C PRO A 386 1.58 -21.64 3.13
N ARG A 387 0.66 -22.38 2.51
CA ARG A 387 -0.76 -22.43 2.94
C ARG A 387 -0.98 -23.04 4.32
N LYS A 388 -0.07 -23.89 4.82
CA LYS A 388 -0.15 -24.51 6.15
C LYS A 388 0.70 -23.76 7.18
N ALA A 389 1.64 -22.93 6.73
CA ALA A 389 2.65 -22.29 7.56
C ALA A 389 2.04 -21.48 8.73
N ASN A 390 1.00 -20.68 8.46
CA ASN A 390 0.34 -19.87 9.49
C ASN A 390 -0.22 -20.71 10.65
N LYS A 391 -0.93 -21.81 10.34
CA LYS A 391 -1.48 -22.69 11.39
C LYS A 391 -0.38 -23.34 12.21
N THR A 392 0.65 -23.86 11.54
CA THR A 392 1.78 -24.50 12.21
C THR A 392 2.50 -23.55 13.16
N VAL A 393 2.82 -22.32 12.68
CA VAL A 393 3.51 -21.33 13.53
C VAL A 393 2.63 -20.88 14.69
N LEU A 394 1.32 -20.70 14.49
CA LEU A 394 0.40 -20.35 15.58
C LEU A 394 0.30 -21.46 16.63
N GLU A 395 0.33 -22.72 16.22
CA GLU A 395 0.37 -23.87 17.13
C GLU A 395 1.68 -23.92 17.92
N GLU A 396 2.81 -23.68 17.26
CA GLU A 396 4.14 -23.60 17.91
C GLU A 396 4.17 -22.47 18.96
N ILE A 397 3.72 -21.25 18.58
CA ILE A 397 3.66 -20.10 19.49
C ILE A 397 2.76 -20.42 20.70
N ARG A 398 1.59 -21.05 20.48
CA ARG A 398 0.70 -21.41 21.57
C ARG A 398 1.34 -22.41 22.53
N GLN A 399 2.09 -23.39 22.01
CA GLN A 399 2.81 -24.35 22.84
C GLN A 399 3.93 -23.66 23.65
N GLU A 400 4.70 -22.77 23.01
CA GLU A 400 5.74 -21.97 23.69
C GLU A 400 5.13 -21.12 24.82
N ASP A 401 3.98 -20.48 24.59
CA ASP A 401 3.27 -19.68 25.57
C ASP A 401 2.73 -20.53 26.74
N GLU A 402 2.20 -21.73 26.44
CA GLU A 402 1.72 -22.66 27.48
C GLU A 402 2.88 -23.21 28.34
N GLU A 403 4.00 -23.55 27.72
CA GLU A 403 5.21 -23.97 28.44
C GLU A 403 5.75 -22.85 29.33
N PHE A 404 5.78 -21.61 28.81
CA PHE A 404 6.19 -20.45 29.60
C PHE A 404 5.25 -20.20 30.80
N ARG A 405 3.93 -20.32 30.62
CA ARG A 405 2.96 -20.19 31.71
C ARG A 405 3.16 -21.24 32.79
N ARG A 406 3.34 -22.50 32.40
CA ARG A 406 3.61 -23.60 33.39
C ARG A 406 4.89 -23.33 34.15
N ALA A 407 5.97 -22.94 33.48
CA ALA A 407 7.23 -22.61 34.12
C ALA A 407 7.10 -21.41 35.08
N ALA A 408 6.29 -20.41 34.73
CA ALA A 408 6.03 -19.26 35.59
C ALA A 408 5.17 -19.61 36.80
N GLU A 409 4.18 -20.50 36.64
CA GLU A 409 3.36 -21.04 37.74
C GLU A 409 4.22 -21.89 38.71
N ASP A 410 5.06 -22.75 38.18
CA ASP A 410 5.99 -23.57 38.98
C ASP A 410 7.02 -22.71 39.74
N ALA A 411 7.39 -21.55 39.16
CA ALA A 411 8.27 -20.59 39.85
C ALA A 411 7.55 -19.68 40.87
N GLY A 412 6.24 -19.87 41.11
CA GLY A 412 5.46 -19.11 42.09
C GLY A 412 5.16 -17.65 41.66
N LEU A 413 5.31 -17.33 40.39
CA LEU A 413 4.96 -16.01 39.84
C LEU A 413 3.45 -15.96 39.60
N SER A 414 2.75 -15.07 40.32
CA SER A 414 1.30 -14.92 40.15
C SER A 414 0.91 -14.53 38.71
N ALA A 415 -0.14 -15.15 38.17
CA ALA A 415 -0.67 -14.94 36.84
C ALA A 415 -0.98 -13.46 36.48
N GLU A 416 -1.12 -12.61 37.47
CA GLU A 416 -1.39 -11.18 37.32
C GLU A 416 -0.20 -10.39 36.74
N LYS A 417 1.05 -10.87 36.99
CA LYS A 417 2.27 -10.28 36.41
C LYS A 417 2.62 -10.81 35.02
N THR A 418 2.05 -11.94 34.65
CA THR A 418 2.33 -12.65 33.37
C THR A 418 1.41 -12.18 32.21
N LYS A 419 0.34 -11.41 32.49
CA LYS A 419 -0.61 -10.92 31.49
C LYS A 419 -0.04 -9.92 30.47
N VAL A 420 1.15 -9.41 30.68
CA VAL A 420 1.77 -8.40 29.78
C VAL A 420 2.23 -8.99 28.47
N GLY A 421 2.51 -10.31 28.39
CA GLY A 421 2.91 -10.98 27.14
C GLY A 421 1.77 -11.63 26.33
N THR A 422 0.61 -11.87 26.97
CA THR A 422 -0.44 -12.77 26.40
C THR A 422 -1.68 -12.07 25.85
N SER A 423 -1.78 -10.74 25.95
CA SER A 423 -2.94 -9.99 25.41
C SER A 423 -3.08 -10.06 23.87
N TYR A 424 -2.05 -10.53 23.15
CA TYR A 424 -2.10 -10.65 21.70
C TYR A 424 -2.95 -11.80 21.17
N VAL A 425 -3.21 -12.85 21.97
CA VAL A 425 -3.94 -14.05 21.49
C VAL A 425 -5.42 -14.01 21.87
N GLU A 426 -5.79 -13.37 22.99
CA GLU A 426 -7.18 -13.31 23.44
C GLU A 426 -8.03 -12.27 22.69
N ASP A 427 -7.46 -11.15 22.24
CA ASP A 427 -8.16 -10.13 21.43
C ASP A 427 -8.50 -10.59 20.00
N VAL A 428 -8.03 -11.74 19.57
CA VAL A 428 -8.28 -12.29 18.22
C VAL A 428 -9.53 -13.17 18.15
N GLN A 429 -10.12 -13.53 19.30
CA GLN A 429 -11.33 -14.37 19.36
C GLN A 429 -12.63 -13.58 19.68
N ALA A 430 -12.55 -12.30 19.99
CA ALA A 430 -13.68 -11.37 20.09
C ALA A 430 -13.82 -10.54 18.81
#